data_9b7916c3eedfcb57105ec47c130dc429
#
_entry.id   9b7916c3eedfcb57105ec47c130dc429
#
_cell.length_a   1.000
_cell.length_b   1.000
_cell.length_c   1.000
_cell.angle_alpha   90.00
_cell.angle_beta   90.00
_cell.angle_gamma   90.00
#
_symmetry.space_group_name_H-M   'P 1'
#
loop_
_entity.id
_entity.type
_entity.pdbx_description
1 polymer ?
#
loop_
_entity_poly.entity_id
_entity_poly.type
_entity_poly.pdbx_seq_one_letter_code
_entity_poly.pdbx_strand_id
1 'polypeptide(L)'
;MRLSQYFMPILRDDPKEAEIVSHKLMLRAGMIRQEAAGNYSWLPTGFRVLKKIEQIVREEQNRAGALEVLMPTIQPAELWKKSGRYDVYGKEMLRIKDRHDREMLYGPTNEEMITDIFRQGVQSYKDLPRNLYHIQWKFRDEVRPRFGVMRGREFLMKDAYSFDVSREAGQHSYNKMFVSYLRTFARMGLKAVPMRAETGPIGGSDSHEFLVLADTGESGVFFDGDFHEMDWKKVDVDYDDVGAVAKLVESFTSKYAATDEKHDTAEFERRVPAAKRMTGRGIEVGHIFFFGTKYSEPLGCEVQGADGKKVAVQSGSYGIGVSRLVGGIIEASHDDAGIIWPESVAPFHVGLINLKVGDTASDQACLKIYKALQAKGIEVLYDDKEGGAGGKFAAMDLIGLPWQVIIGPRGLIEGIAEVKNRKTGARENVKLDQVTERFAS
;
A
#
# COMPACT_ATOMS: atom_id res chain seq x y z
N MET A 1 22.53 9.50 1.90
CA MET A 1 22.33 10.39 0.73
C MET A 1 22.57 11.83 1.16
N ARG A 2 23.28 12.65 0.36
CA ARG A 2 23.47 14.09 0.63
C ARG A 2 22.44 14.92 -0.10
N LEU A 3 21.84 15.88 0.58
CA LEU A 3 20.78 16.73 0.01
C LEU A 3 21.31 17.63 -1.13
N SER A 4 22.59 18.04 -1.08
CA SER A 4 23.24 18.78 -2.18
C SER A 4 23.29 18.01 -3.51
N GLN A 5 23.21 16.66 -3.45
CA GLN A 5 23.29 15.76 -4.60
C GLN A 5 21.95 15.06 -4.88
N TYR A 6 20.91 15.35 -4.11
CA TYR A 6 19.63 14.64 -4.18
C TYR A 6 18.58 15.49 -4.87
N PHE A 7 17.94 14.90 -5.90
CA PHE A 7 16.88 15.56 -6.63
C PHE A 7 15.58 15.55 -5.81
N MET A 8 15.31 16.60 -5.08
CA MET A 8 14.15 16.81 -4.25
C MET A 8 13.65 18.25 -4.36
N PRO A 9 12.86 18.56 -5.38
CA PRO A 9 12.36 19.92 -5.64
C PRO A 9 11.19 20.25 -4.70
N ILE A 10 11.49 20.80 -3.53
CA ILE A 10 10.51 21.23 -2.53
C ILE A 10 9.78 22.49 -3.00
N LEU A 11 8.46 22.52 -2.82
CA LEU A 11 7.63 23.70 -3.03
C LEU A 11 7.29 24.35 -1.68
N ARG A 12 7.29 25.68 -1.65
CA ARG A 12 6.93 26.46 -0.45
C ARG A 12 5.44 26.51 -0.23
N ASP A 13 4.69 26.75 -1.30
CA ASP A 13 3.25 26.96 -1.28
C ASP A 13 2.51 25.71 -1.73
N ASP A 14 1.26 25.59 -1.31
CA ASP A 14 0.37 24.52 -1.75
C ASP A 14 0.05 24.68 -3.24
N PRO A 15 0.20 23.62 -4.05
CA PRO A 15 -0.22 23.64 -5.44
C PRO A 15 -1.73 23.85 -5.55
N LYS A 16 -2.15 24.72 -6.46
CA LYS A 16 -3.57 25.09 -6.64
C LYS A 16 -4.46 23.92 -7.05
N GLU A 17 -3.89 22.97 -7.77
CA GLU A 17 -4.56 21.75 -8.24
C GLU A 17 -4.75 20.69 -7.18
N ALA A 18 -4.11 20.82 -6.01
CA ALA A 18 -4.17 19.83 -4.95
C ALA A 18 -5.26 20.17 -3.92
N GLU A 19 -6.23 19.28 -3.79
CA GLU A 19 -7.36 19.47 -2.87
C GLU A 19 -7.10 18.85 -1.48
N ILE A 20 -6.71 17.56 -1.44
CA ILE A 20 -6.49 16.82 -0.20
C ILE A 20 -5.06 16.92 0.30
N VAL A 21 -4.85 16.60 1.59
CA VAL A 21 -3.58 16.77 2.29
C VAL A 21 -2.47 15.93 1.67
N SER A 22 -2.71 14.66 1.37
CA SER A 22 -1.71 13.79 0.77
C SER A 22 -1.22 14.32 -0.58
N HIS A 23 -2.12 14.79 -1.44
CA HIS A 23 -1.77 15.35 -2.73
C HIS A 23 -0.89 16.61 -2.58
N LYS A 24 -1.29 17.54 -1.68
CA LYS A 24 -0.50 18.74 -1.35
C LYS A 24 0.89 18.40 -0.86
N LEU A 25 0.97 17.54 0.16
CA LEU A 25 2.25 17.19 0.78
C LEU A 25 3.17 16.41 -0.15
N MET A 26 2.65 15.49 -0.97
CA MET A 26 3.45 14.76 -1.96
C MET A 26 4.06 15.67 -3.02
N LEU A 27 3.30 16.64 -3.54
CA LEU A 27 3.81 17.64 -4.48
C LEU A 27 4.84 18.57 -3.82
N ARG A 28 4.52 19.08 -2.62
CA ARG A 28 5.40 19.98 -1.87
C ARG A 28 6.71 19.34 -1.45
N ALA A 29 6.66 18.10 -0.95
CA ALA A 29 7.85 17.35 -0.56
C ALA A 29 8.70 16.83 -1.74
N GLY A 30 8.32 17.14 -2.98
CA GLY A 30 9.04 16.69 -4.17
C GLY A 30 9.00 15.18 -4.35
N MET A 31 7.88 14.54 -4.04
CA MET A 31 7.72 13.09 -4.18
C MET A 31 7.16 12.68 -5.54
N ILE A 32 6.30 13.50 -6.12
CA ILE A 32 5.66 13.27 -7.43
C ILE A 32 5.61 14.55 -8.26
N ARG A 33 5.39 14.39 -9.57
CA ARG A 33 4.98 15.46 -10.50
C ARG A 33 3.88 14.95 -11.40
N GLN A 34 2.91 15.79 -11.67
CA GLN A 34 1.82 15.49 -12.58
C GLN A 34 2.28 15.70 -14.04
N GLU A 35 2.15 14.66 -14.86
CA GLU A 35 2.43 14.72 -16.29
C GLU A 35 1.15 14.96 -17.11
N ALA A 36 0.08 14.29 -16.67
CA ALA A 36 -1.27 14.48 -17.19
C ALA A 36 -2.27 14.21 -16.07
N ALA A 37 -3.55 14.52 -16.30
CA ALA A 37 -4.60 14.24 -15.32
C ALA A 37 -4.58 12.73 -14.93
N GLY A 38 -4.32 12.45 -13.66
CA GLY A 38 -4.24 11.09 -13.12
C GLY A 38 -2.98 10.29 -13.44
N ASN A 39 -1.98 10.91 -14.10
CA ASN A 39 -0.69 10.28 -14.41
C ASN A 39 0.43 11.07 -13.74
N TYR A 40 1.26 10.39 -12.96
CA TYR A 40 2.30 11.01 -12.13
C TYR A 40 3.66 10.36 -12.33
N SER A 41 4.69 11.20 -12.49
CA SER A 41 6.08 10.78 -12.32
C SER A 41 6.41 10.68 -10.85
N TRP A 42 7.04 9.59 -10.45
CA TRP A 42 7.53 9.37 -9.09
C TRP A 42 8.98 9.84 -8.99
N LEU A 43 9.20 10.89 -8.20
CA LEU A 43 10.52 11.44 -7.96
C LEU A 43 11.27 10.61 -6.90
N PRO A 44 12.60 10.77 -6.75
CA PRO A 44 13.41 9.87 -5.92
C PRO A 44 12.87 9.60 -4.51
N THR A 45 12.38 10.63 -3.81
CA THR A 45 11.82 10.47 -2.45
C THR A 45 10.53 9.65 -2.46
N GLY A 46 9.60 9.96 -3.34
CA GLY A 46 8.34 9.22 -3.47
C GLY A 46 8.56 7.79 -3.93
N PHE A 47 9.49 7.60 -4.88
CA PHE A 47 9.82 6.27 -5.37
C PHE A 47 10.45 5.37 -4.29
N ARG A 48 11.28 5.93 -3.39
CA ARG A 48 11.80 5.18 -2.23
C ARG A 48 10.67 4.66 -1.32
N VAL A 49 9.70 5.52 -1.00
CA VAL A 49 8.52 5.12 -0.20
C VAL A 49 7.72 4.03 -0.94
N LEU A 50 7.45 4.24 -2.23
CA LEU A 50 6.72 3.26 -3.07
C LEU A 50 7.41 1.89 -3.05
N LYS A 51 8.74 1.84 -3.20
CA LYS A 51 9.52 0.59 -3.17
C LYS A 51 9.50 -0.10 -1.79
N LYS A 52 9.49 0.65 -0.69
CA LYS A 52 9.36 0.07 0.66
C LYS A 52 7.99 -0.54 0.89
N ILE A 53 6.94 0.15 0.47
CA ILE A 53 5.56 -0.38 0.50
C ILE A 53 5.46 -1.63 -0.35
N GLU A 54 5.96 -1.61 -1.58
CA GLU A 54 6.01 -2.76 -2.49
C GLU A 54 6.73 -3.96 -1.83
N GLN A 55 7.83 -3.72 -1.13
CA GLN A 55 8.59 -4.76 -0.45
C GLN A 55 7.81 -5.39 0.72
N ILE A 56 7.13 -4.59 1.54
CA ILE A 56 6.28 -5.10 2.63
C ILE A 56 5.13 -5.95 2.07
N VAL A 57 4.51 -5.49 0.99
CA VAL A 57 3.45 -6.26 0.30
C VAL A 57 3.99 -7.59 -0.19
N ARG A 58 5.15 -7.61 -0.84
CA ARG A 58 5.81 -8.83 -1.34
C ARG A 58 6.10 -9.83 -0.22
N GLU A 59 6.67 -9.36 0.88
CA GLU A 59 7.01 -10.19 2.02
C GLU A 59 5.77 -10.87 2.63
N GLU A 60 4.67 -10.14 2.81
CA GLU A 60 3.45 -10.71 3.37
C GLU A 60 2.69 -11.62 2.38
N GLN A 61 2.79 -11.39 1.08
CA GLN A 61 2.27 -12.33 0.07
C GLN A 61 3.08 -13.63 0.07
N ASN A 62 4.42 -13.54 0.06
CA ASN A 62 5.30 -14.70 0.12
C ASN A 62 5.09 -15.50 1.42
N ARG A 63 4.92 -14.81 2.56
CA ARG A 63 4.63 -15.43 3.84
C ARG A 63 3.31 -16.21 3.83
N ALA A 64 2.30 -15.73 3.12
CA ALA A 64 1.03 -16.43 2.93
C ALA A 64 1.08 -17.57 1.90
N GLY A 65 2.26 -17.85 1.32
CA GLY A 65 2.50 -18.92 0.35
C GLY A 65 2.14 -18.56 -1.10
N ALA A 66 1.95 -17.27 -1.42
CA ALA A 66 1.76 -16.82 -2.79
C ALA A 66 3.09 -16.73 -3.54
N LEU A 67 3.07 -16.98 -4.85
CA LEU A 67 4.24 -16.99 -5.73
C LEU A 67 4.22 -15.78 -6.67
N GLU A 68 5.32 -15.03 -6.72
CA GLU A 68 5.42 -13.86 -7.59
C GLU A 68 5.66 -14.26 -9.05
N VAL A 69 4.87 -13.65 -9.94
CA VAL A 69 5.03 -13.71 -11.40
C VAL A 69 5.09 -12.28 -11.95
N LEU A 70 5.48 -12.12 -13.19
CA LEU A 70 5.41 -10.84 -13.89
C LEU A 70 4.72 -11.02 -15.23
N MET A 71 3.53 -10.47 -15.36
CA MET A 71 2.73 -10.52 -16.58
C MET A 71 2.90 -9.23 -17.40
N PRO A 72 2.71 -9.28 -18.74
CA PRO A 72 2.72 -8.08 -19.56
C PRO A 72 1.63 -7.08 -19.18
N THR A 73 1.88 -5.79 -19.37
CA THR A 73 0.86 -4.75 -19.24
C THR A 73 -0.12 -4.73 -20.40
N ILE A 74 0.36 -5.09 -21.60
CA ILE A 74 -0.47 -5.17 -22.80
C ILE A 74 -1.01 -6.60 -22.93
N GLN A 75 -2.32 -6.72 -23.02
CA GLN A 75 -3.04 -7.99 -23.03
C GLN A 75 -3.79 -8.20 -24.36
N PRO A 76 -3.90 -9.45 -24.85
CA PRO A 76 -4.74 -9.77 -26.00
C PRO A 76 -6.22 -9.55 -25.70
N ALA A 77 -6.93 -8.86 -26.57
CA ALA A 77 -8.38 -8.64 -26.41
C ALA A 77 -9.21 -9.95 -26.45
N GLU A 78 -8.69 -10.99 -27.11
CA GLU A 78 -9.37 -12.28 -27.23
C GLU A 78 -9.67 -12.95 -25.87
N LEU A 79 -8.77 -12.83 -24.89
CA LEU A 79 -8.99 -13.39 -23.54
C LEU A 79 -10.18 -12.71 -22.86
N TRP A 80 -10.27 -11.40 -23.00
CA TRP A 80 -11.33 -10.58 -22.45
C TRP A 80 -12.68 -10.80 -23.16
N LYS A 81 -12.63 -11.07 -24.48
CA LYS A 81 -13.83 -11.46 -25.26
C LYS A 81 -14.35 -12.83 -24.80
N LYS A 82 -13.45 -13.79 -24.53
CA LYS A 82 -13.82 -15.12 -24.01
C LYS A 82 -14.47 -15.05 -22.62
N SER A 83 -13.98 -14.21 -21.72
CA SER A 83 -14.60 -14.00 -20.39
C SER A 83 -15.89 -13.19 -20.45
N GLY A 84 -16.21 -12.58 -21.59
CA GLY A 84 -17.36 -11.69 -21.76
C GLY A 84 -17.17 -10.28 -21.17
N ARG A 85 -15.97 -9.95 -20.64
CA ARG A 85 -15.71 -8.65 -19.99
C ARG A 85 -15.25 -7.54 -20.94
N TYR A 86 -14.87 -7.86 -22.18
CA TYR A 86 -14.31 -6.88 -23.11
C TYR A 86 -15.24 -5.68 -23.34
N ASP A 87 -16.53 -5.92 -23.54
CA ASP A 87 -17.53 -4.88 -23.74
C ASP A 87 -18.10 -4.36 -22.42
N VAL A 88 -18.32 -5.24 -21.45
CA VAL A 88 -18.91 -4.90 -20.14
C VAL A 88 -18.01 -3.97 -19.31
N TYR A 89 -16.68 -4.07 -19.46
CA TYR A 89 -15.75 -3.19 -18.74
C TYR A 89 -15.87 -1.71 -19.12
N GLY A 90 -16.43 -1.44 -20.30
CA GLY A 90 -16.79 -0.10 -20.71
C GLY A 90 -15.61 0.76 -21.17
N LYS A 91 -15.74 2.08 -20.96
CA LYS A 91 -14.80 3.08 -21.46
C LYS A 91 -13.51 3.20 -20.64
N GLU A 92 -13.50 2.68 -19.43
CA GLU A 92 -12.30 2.69 -18.59
C GLU A 92 -11.17 1.79 -19.11
N MET A 93 -11.51 0.84 -19.98
CA MET A 93 -10.52 0.00 -20.64
C MET A 93 -9.84 0.76 -21.78
N LEU A 94 -8.52 0.95 -21.68
CA LEU A 94 -7.72 1.50 -22.77
C LEU A 94 -7.49 0.43 -23.85
N ARG A 95 -8.23 0.55 -24.96
CA ARG A 95 -8.13 -0.36 -26.11
C ARG A 95 -7.09 0.15 -27.09
N ILE A 96 -6.28 -0.77 -27.61
CA ILE A 96 -5.15 -0.48 -28.47
C ILE A 96 -5.20 -1.38 -29.70
N LYS A 97 -4.72 -0.91 -30.82
CA LYS A 97 -4.39 -1.74 -31.98
C LYS A 97 -2.88 -1.70 -32.20
N ASP A 98 -2.29 -2.85 -32.46
CA ASP A 98 -0.88 -2.89 -32.87
C ASP A 98 -0.75 -2.56 -34.37
N ARG A 99 0.50 -2.55 -34.88
CA ARG A 99 0.80 -2.27 -36.30
C ARG A 99 0.20 -3.25 -37.32
N HIS A 100 -0.34 -4.37 -36.84
CA HIS A 100 -0.98 -5.42 -37.63
C HIS A 100 -2.49 -5.46 -37.41
N ASP A 101 -3.08 -4.38 -36.84
CA ASP A 101 -4.50 -4.23 -36.51
C ASP A 101 -5.04 -5.26 -35.50
N ARG A 102 -4.15 -5.96 -34.76
CA ARG A 102 -4.56 -6.86 -33.68
C ARG A 102 -5.08 -6.05 -32.50
N GLU A 103 -6.27 -6.42 -32.05
CA GLU A 103 -6.90 -5.78 -30.89
C GLU A 103 -6.23 -6.22 -29.59
N MET A 104 -5.81 -5.26 -28.82
CA MET A 104 -5.15 -5.40 -27.53
C MET A 104 -5.72 -4.38 -26.53
N LEU A 105 -5.34 -4.50 -25.28
CA LEU A 105 -5.69 -3.51 -24.26
C LEU A 105 -4.54 -3.33 -23.26
N TYR A 106 -4.48 -2.18 -22.64
CA TYR A 106 -3.65 -2.01 -21.45
C TYR A 106 -4.41 -2.60 -20.26
N GLY A 107 -3.79 -3.55 -19.54
CA GLY A 107 -4.46 -4.32 -18.48
C GLY A 107 -4.96 -3.46 -17.31
N PRO A 108 -6.29 -3.36 -17.10
CA PRO A 108 -6.83 -2.74 -15.90
C PRO A 108 -6.83 -3.70 -14.69
N THR A 109 -6.73 -4.99 -14.94
CA THR A 109 -6.64 -6.13 -14.03
C THR A 109 -6.21 -7.38 -14.82
N ASN A 110 -6.00 -8.53 -14.19
CA ASN A 110 -5.36 -9.67 -14.84
C ASN A 110 -6.07 -11.02 -14.65
N GLU A 111 -7.35 -11.07 -14.28
CA GLU A 111 -8.09 -12.32 -14.08
C GLU A 111 -7.99 -13.25 -15.31
N GLU A 112 -8.19 -12.69 -16.49
CA GLU A 112 -8.16 -13.43 -17.74
C GLU A 112 -6.76 -13.97 -18.05
N MET A 113 -5.75 -13.13 -17.94
CA MET A 113 -4.39 -13.51 -18.30
C MET A 113 -3.82 -14.55 -17.34
N ILE A 114 -4.00 -14.38 -16.04
CA ILE A 114 -3.48 -15.34 -15.06
C ILE A 114 -4.21 -16.67 -15.14
N THR A 115 -5.52 -16.67 -15.42
CA THR A 115 -6.29 -17.90 -15.62
C THR A 115 -5.80 -18.65 -16.86
N ASP A 116 -5.47 -17.94 -17.95
CA ASP A 116 -4.92 -18.57 -19.16
C ASP A 116 -3.51 -19.14 -18.91
N ILE A 117 -2.65 -18.43 -18.19
CA ILE A 117 -1.32 -18.94 -17.79
C ILE A 117 -1.46 -20.19 -16.94
N PHE A 118 -2.34 -20.15 -15.93
CA PHE A 118 -2.57 -21.30 -15.04
C PHE A 118 -3.09 -22.50 -15.80
N ARG A 119 -4.09 -22.33 -16.66
CA ARG A 119 -4.68 -23.38 -17.50
C ARG A 119 -3.66 -24.10 -18.38
N GLN A 120 -2.65 -23.37 -18.86
CA GLN A 120 -1.58 -23.97 -19.71
C GLN A 120 -0.59 -24.81 -18.92
N GLY A 121 -0.41 -24.54 -17.63
CA GLY A 121 0.63 -25.14 -16.79
C GLY A 121 0.14 -26.21 -15.81
N VAL A 122 -1.15 -26.19 -15.43
CA VAL A 122 -1.70 -27.06 -14.37
C VAL A 122 -2.85 -27.91 -14.88
N GLN A 123 -2.75 -29.22 -14.68
CA GLN A 123 -3.74 -30.19 -15.18
C GLN A 123 -4.28 -31.14 -14.10
N SER A 124 -3.70 -31.16 -12.91
CA SER A 124 -4.06 -32.09 -11.83
C SER A 124 -4.43 -31.37 -10.54
N TYR A 125 -5.43 -31.89 -9.84
CA TYR A 125 -5.77 -31.41 -8.49
C TYR A 125 -4.60 -31.49 -7.50
N LYS A 126 -3.60 -32.35 -7.75
CA LYS A 126 -2.41 -32.52 -6.91
C LYS A 126 -1.50 -31.29 -6.92
N ASP A 127 -1.65 -30.44 -7.92
CA ASP A 127 -0.87 -29.20 -8.05
C ASP A 127 -1.55 -28.01 -7.36
N LEU A 128 -2.74 -28.21 -6.80
CA LEU A 128 -3.54 -27.22 -6.07
C LEU A 128 -3.40 -27.40 -4.55
N PRO A 129 -3.59 -26.35 -3.74
CA PRO A 129 -3.91 -24.97 -4.14
C PRO A 129 -2.71 -24.22 -4.71
N ARG A 130 -2.96 -23.16 -5.47
CA ARG A 130 -1.93 -22.19 -5.91
C ARG A 130 -2.45 -20.78 -5.73
N ASN A 131 -1.55 -19.89 -5.34
CA ASN A 131 -1.80 -18.46 -5.34
C ASN A 131 -0.66 -17.77 -6.09
N LEU A 132 -0.99 -17.06 -7.15
CA LEU A 132 -0.04 -16.35 -8.00
C LEU A 132 -0.30 -14.85 -7.89
N TYR A 133 0.73 -14.04 -7.75
CA TYR A 133 0.56 -12.59 -7.69
C TYR A 133 1.62 -11.87 -8.51
N HIS A 134 1.34 -10.63 -8.87
CA HIS A 134 2.35 -9.71 -9.33
C HIS A 134 2.13 -8.30 -8.78
N ILE A 135 3.14 -7.46 -8.90
CA ILE A 135 3.08 -6.03 -8.62
C ILE A 135 3.41 -5.32 -9.91
N GLN A 136 2.39 -4.70 -10.54
CA GLN A 136 2.50 -4.18 -11.88
C GLN A 136 1.64 -2.94 -12.07
N TRP A 137 2.05 -2.07 -12.99
CA TRP A 137 1.28 -0.93 -13.43
C TRP A 137 -0.01 -1.35 -14.10
N LYS A 138 -1.08 -0.64 -13.77
CA LYS A 138 -2.42 -0.78 -14.35
C LYS A 138 -2.83 0.56 -14.92
N PHE A 139 -3.73 0.52 -15.89
CA PHE A 139 -4.35 1.70 -16.44
C PHE A 139 -5.88 1.52 -16.45
N ARG A 140 -6.57 2.52 -15.91
CA ARG A 140 -8.02 2.69 -16.01
C ARG A 140 -8.30 4.11 -16.44
N ASP A 141 -9.00 4.29 -17.55
CA ASP A 141 -9.32 5.62 -18.09
C ASP A 141 -10.42 6.29 -17.25
N GLU A 142 -10.06 6.59 -16.01
CA GLU A 142 -10.91 7.22 -15.01
C GLU A 142 -11.44 8.57 -15.54
N VAL A 143 -12.76 8.73 -15.54
CA VAL A 143 -13.44 9.91 -16.04
C VAL A 143 -13.08 11.18 -15.26
N ARG A 144 -12.87 11.04 -13.94
CA ARG A 144 -12.56 12.14 -13.04
C ARG A 144 -11.40 11.81 -12.13
N PRO A 145 -10.18 11.74 -12.67
CA PRO A 145 -9.00 11.52 -11.84
C PRO A 145 -8.84 12.71 -10.89
N ARG A 146 -8.60 12.42 -9.62
CA ARG A 146 -8.51 13.43 -8.56
C ARG A 146 -7.71 12.93 -7.38
N PHE A 147 -7.36 13.81 -6.46
CA PHE A 147 -6.70 13.48 -5.21
C PHE A 147 -5.31 12.83 -5.40
N GLY A 148 -4.57 13.26 -6.44
CA GLY A 148 -3.23 12.77 -6.70
C GLY A 148 -3.20 11.27 -7.01
N VAL A 149 -2.37 10.54 -6.28
CA VAL A 149 -2.21 9.09 -6.44
C VAL A 149 -3.37 8.26 -5.86
N MET A 150 -4.34 8.90 -5.20
CA MET A 150 -5.47 8.20 -4.62
C MET A 150 -6.46 7.70 -5.66
N ARG A 151 -6.70 8.49 -6.71
CA ARG A 151 -7.60 8.15 -7.83
C ARG A 151 -6.98 8.59 -9.16
N GLY A 152 -5.87 7.94 -9.50
CA GLY A 152 -5.17 8.15 -10.77
C GLY A 152 -5.68 7.24 -11.87
N ARG A 153 -5.19 7.50 -13.10
CA ARG A 153 -5.45 6.65 -14.28
C ARG A 153 -4.40 5.56 -14.43
N GLU A 154 -3.15 5.87 -14.13
CA GLU A 154 -2.06 4.92 -14.10
C GLU A 154 -1.58 4.73 -12.65
N PHE A 155 -1.55 3.49 -12.17
CA PHE A 155 -1.26 3.18 -10.76
C PHE A 155 -0.61 1.82 -10.59
N LEU A 156 0.20 1.68 -9.55
CA LEU A 156 0.83 0.41 -9.19
C LEU A 156 -0.11 -0.41 -8.29
N MET A 157 -0.44 -1.62 -8.74
CA MET A 157 -1.29 -2.55 -8.00
C MET A 157 -0.55 -3.87 -7.76
N LYS A 158 -0.69 -4.43 -6.57
CA LYS A 158 -0.51 -5.86 -6.34
C LYS A 158 -1.85 -6.53 -6.58
N ASP A 159 -1.90 -7.43 -7.50
CA ASP A 159 -3.04 -8.32 -7.70
C ASP A 159 -2.60 -9.78 -7.61
N ALA A 160 -3.29 -10.53 -6.76
CA ALA A 160 -3.09 -11.94 -6.52
C ALA A 160 -4.34 -12.73 -6.91
N TYR A 161 -4.14 -14.00 -7.25
CA TYR A 161 -5.18 -14.88 -7.76
C TYR A 161 -4.99 -16.27 -7.19
N SER A 162 -6.00 -16.78 -6.47
CA SER A 162 -5.99 -18.14 -5.97
C SER A 162 -6.67 -19.10 -6.95
N PHE A 163 -6.19 -20.34 -6.95
CA PHE A 163 -6.70 -21.45 -7.73
C PHE A 163 -6.83 -22.65 -6.82
N ASP A 164 -8.05 -23.16 -6.66
CA ASP A 164 -8.43 -24.16 -5.67
C ASP A 164 -9.32 -25.24 -6.28
N VAL A 165 -9.28 -26.47 -5.74
CA VAL A 165 -10.05 -27.60 -6.27
C VAL A 165 -11.50 -27.60 -5.83
N SER A 166 -11.81 -26.96 -4.71
CA SER A 166 -13.17 -26.91 -4.14
C SER A 166 -13.46 -25.53 -3.55
N ARG A 167 -14.74 -25.27 -3.25
CA ARG A 167 -15.18 -24.03 -2.60
C ARG A 167 -14.56 -23.89 -1.22
N GLU A 168 -14.44 -24.96 -0.46
CA GLU A 168 -13.86 -24.95 0.89
C GLU A 168 -12.37 -24.61 0.85
N ALA A 169 -11.62 -25.18 -0.09
CA ALA A 169 -10.23 -24.83 -0.33
C ALA A 169 -10.08 -23.36 -0.75
N GLY A 170 -10.95 -22.88 -1.64
CA GLY A 170 -10.98 -21.48 -2.04
C GLY A 170 -11.31 -20.53 -0.89
N GLN A 171 -12.20 -20.92 0.01
CA GLN A 171 -12.49 -20.13 1.22
C GLN A 171 -11.27 -20.06 2.14
N HIS A 172 -10.49 -21.13 2.25
CA HIS A 172 -9.24 -21.07 3.02
C HIS A 172 -8.22 -20.12 2.36
N SER A 173 -8.07 -20.18 1.04
CA SER A 173 -7.22 -19.24 0.28
C SER A 173 -7.66 -17.78 0.48
N TYR A 174 -8.97 -17.52 0.46
CA TYR A 174 -9.56 -16.22 0.77
C TYR A 174 -9.20 -15.76 2.19
N ASN A 175 -9.36 -16.63 3.17
CA ASN A 175 -9.05 -16.34 4.58
C ASN A 175 -7.54 -16.06 4.79
N LYS A 176 -6.65 -16.79 4.10
CA LYS A 176 -5.20 -16.50 4.11
C LYS A 176 -4.91 -15.09 3.60
N MET A 177 -5.55 -14.69 2.51
CA MET A 177 -5.37 -13.34 1.97
C MET A 177 -5.96 -12.26 2.88
N PHE A 178 -7.10 -12.53 3.53
CA PHE A 178 -7.65 -11.64 4.55
C PHE A 178 -6.63 -11.35 5.66
N VAL A 179 -6.02 -12.38 6.23
CA VAL A 179 -4.99 -12.24 7.28
C VAL A 179 -3.73 -11.54 6.75
N SER A 180 -3.27 -11.91 5.54
CA SER A 180 -2.12 -11.27 4.90
C SER A 180 -2.31 -9.76 4.73
N TYR A 181 -3.53 -9.32 4.40
CA TYR A 181 -3.86 -7.90 4.25
C TYR A 181 -3.84 -7.17 5.59
N LEU A 182 -4.43 -7.73 6.63
CA LEU A 182 -4.38 -7.16 7.99
C LEU A 182 -2.92 -6.92 8.42
N ARG A 183 -2.05 -7.91 8.20
CA ARG A 183 -0.62 -7.82 8.53
C ARG A 183 0.11 -6.79 7.68
N THR A 184 -0.16 -6.80 6.38
CA THR A 184 0.44 -5.86 5.43
C THR A 184 0.21 -4.40 5.88
N PHE A 185 -1.04 -4.06 6.17
CA PHE A 185 -1.40 -2.70 6.57
C PHE A 185 -0.90 -2.36 7.98
N ALA A 186 -0.95 -3.29 8.92
CA ALA A 186 -0.42 -3.09 10.27
C ALA A 186 1.09 -2.82 10.27
N ARG A 187 1.87 -3.49 9.41
CA ARG A 187 3.32 -3.22 9.24
C ARG A 187 3.61 -1.83 8.68
N MET A 188 2.67 -1.24 7.97
CA MET A 188 2.74 0.14 7.47
C MET A 188 2.19 1.16 8.46
N GLY A 189 1.83 0.74 9.68
CA GLY A 189 1.25 1.60 10.70
C GLY A 189 -0.21 1.97 10.48
N LEU A 190 -0.90 1.26 9.57
CA LEU A 190 -2.30 1.51 9.24
C LEU A 190 -3.24 0.53 9.96
N LYS A 191 -4.38 1.04 10.42
CA LYS A 191 -5.52 0.26 10.84
C LYS A 191 -6.53 0.24 9.67
N ALA A 192 -6.44 -0.75 8.80
CA ALA A 192 -7.34 -0.90 7.67
C ALA A 192 -8.47 -1.87 8.02
N VAL A 193 -9.64 -1.34 8.36
CA VAL A 193 -10.79 -2.14 8.79
C VAL A 193 -11.36 -2.94 7.62
N PRO A 194 -11.47 -4.29 7.74
CA PRO A 194 -12.10 -5.11 6.72
C PRO A 194 -13.61 -4.94 6.77
N MET A 195 -14.19 -4.40 5.72
CA MET A 195 -15.62 -4.12 5.63
C MET A 195 -16.28 -4.97 4.55
N ARG A 196 -17.47 -5.48 4.84
CA ARG A 196 -18.30 -6.12 3.81
C ARG A 196 -18.59 -5.11 2.69
N ALA A 197 -18.36 -5.53 1.46
CA ALA A 197 -18.44 -4.68 0.28
C ALA A 197 -19.17 -5.37 -0.89
N GLU A 198 -19.62 -4.58 -1.86
CA GLU A 198 -20.14 -5.10 -3.12
C GLU A 198 -19.06 -5.77 -3.97
N THR A 199 -19.45 -6.76 -4.75
CA THR A 199 -18.53 -7.46 -5.65
C THR A 199 -18.34 -6.76 -7.00
N GLY A 200 -19.23 -5.84 -7.34
CA GLY A 200 -19.20 -5.09 -8.59
C GLY A 200 -19.05 -5.96 -9.85
N PRO A 201 -18.38 -5.46 -10.90
CA PRO A 201 -18.16 -6.21 -12.14
C PRO A 201 -17.30 -7.47 -11.99
N ILE A 202 -16.49 -7.58 -10.93
CA ILE A 202 -15.71 -8.79 -10.64
C ILE A 202 -16.65 -9.93 -10.29
N GLY A 203 -17.71 -9.67 -9.50
CA GLY A 203 -18.69 -10.65 -9.07
C GLY A 203 -18.17 -11.58 -7.97
N GLY A 204 -19.00 -12.54 -7.55
CA GLY A 204 -18.65 -13.52 -6.54
C GLY A 204 -19.61 -13.54 -5.36
N SER A 205 -19.27 -14.35 -4.34
CA SER A 205 -20.10 -14.54 -3.14
C SER A 205 -19.59 -13.80 -1.91
N ASP A 206 -18.27 -13.58 -1.84
CA ASP A 206 -17.61 -12.95 -0.69
C ASP A 206 -16.72 -11.81 -1.15
N SER A 207 -16.83 -10.68 -0.45
CA SER A 207 -16.08 -9.47 -0.76
C SER A 207 -15.84 -8.66 0.50
N HIS A 208 -14.55 -8.27 0.73
CA HIS A 208 -14.17 -7.33 1.78
C HIS A 208 -13.24 -6.26 1.23
N GLU A 209 -13.60 -5.01 1.47
CA GLU A 209 -12.72 -3.87 1.32
C GLU A 209 -11.96 -3.59 2.63
N PHE A 210 -10.68 -3.30 2.51
CA PHE A 210 -9.85 -2.84 3.62
C PHE A 210 -9.76 -1.32 3.56
N LEU A 211 -10.37 -0.66 4.55
CA LEU A 211 -10.55 0.78 4.55
C LEU A 211 -9.79 1.45 5.70
N VAL A 212 -8.92 2.39 5.35
CA VAL A 212 -8.28 3.28 6.31
C VAL A 212 -9.21 4.45 6.60
N LEU A 213 -9.55 4.67 7.86
CA LEU A 213 -10.44 5.76 8.25
C LEU A 213 -9.74 7.12 8.06
N ALA A 214 -10.34 7.98 7.25
CA ALA A 214 -9.88 9.35 6.99
C ALA A 214 -11.05 10.19 6.46
N ASP A 215 -11.11 11.45 6.85
CA ASP A 215 -12.19 12.38 6.44
C ASP A 215 -12.20 12.59 4.90
N THR A 216 -11.06 12.44 4.26
CA THR A 216 -10.89 12.53 2.81
C THR A 216 -11.25 11.24 2.07
N GLY A 217 -11.68 10.17 2.78
CA GLY A 217 -12.10 8.91 2.19
C GLY A 217 -13.29 9.05 1.25
N GLU A 218 -13.37 8.22 0.20
CA GLU A 218 -14.47 8.25 -0.77
C GLU A 218 -15.65 7.36 -0.36
N SER A 219 -15.42 6.28 0.41
CA SER A 219 -16.46 5.34 0.84
C SER A 219 -17.07 5.76 2.19
N GLY A 220 -18.40 5.77 2.28
CA GLY A 220 -19.09 5.82 3.56
C GLY A 220 -18.92 4.49 4.31
N VAL A 221 -18.74 4.55 5.63
CA VAL A 221 -18.47 3.36 6.45
C VAL A 221 -19.28 3.34 7.73
N PHE A 222 -19.70 2.12 8.13
CA PHE A 222 -20.47 1.84 9.35
C PHE A 222 -19.83 0.65 10.05
N PHE A 223 -19.37 0.82 11.28
CA PHE A 223 -18.61 -0.23 11.95
C PHE A 223 -18.73 -0.19 13.48
N ASP A 224 -18.39 -1.32 14.10
CA ASP A 224 -18.30 -1.45 15.55
C ASP A 224 -17.03 -0.77 16.07
N GLY A 225 -17.16 0.13 17.04
CA GLY A 225 -16.04 0.84 17.67
C GLY A 225 -14.99 -0.05 18.31
N ASP A 226 -15.29 -1.32 18.57
CA ASP A 226 -14.31 -2.30 19.06
C ASP A 226 -13.12 -2.49 18.11
N PHE A 227 -13.24 -2.13 16.82
CA PHE A 227 -12.09 -2.11 15.90
C PHE A 227 -10.99 -1.14 16.33
N HIS A 228 -11.31 -0.08 17.06
CA HIS A 228 -10.30 0.85 17.60
C HIS A 228 -9.46 0.23 18.71
N GLU A 229 -10.06 -0.70 19.49
CA GLU A 229 -9.43 -1.34 20.64
C GLU A 229 -8.59 -2.58 20.24
N MET A 230 -8.72 -3.07 19.02
CA MET A 230 -7.98 -4.25 18.55
C MET A 230 -6.48 -3.97 18.44
N ASP A 231 -5.68 -4.92 18.88
CA ASP A 231 -4.23 -4.87 18.71
C ASP A 231 -3.83 -5.41 17.32
N TRP A 232 -3.81 -4.54 16.36
CA TRP A 232 -3.49 -4.85 14.96
C TRP A 232 -2.07 -5.39 14.74
N LYS A 233 -1.15 -5.13 15.69
CA LYS A 233 0.24 -5.60 15.61
C LYS A 233 0.37 -7.08 15.98
N LYS A 234 -0.60 -7.63 16.69
CA LYS A 234 -0.63 -9.04 17.12
C LYS A 234 -1.33 -9.98 16.14
N VAL A 235 -1.74 -9.50 14.98
CA VAL A 235 -2.31 -10.35 13.93
C VAL A 235 -1.23 -11.26 13.39
N ASP A 236 -1.19 -12.49 13.86
CA ASP A 236 -0.27 -13.53 13.40
C ASP A 236 -0.91 -14.92 13.53
N VAL A 237 -0.62 -15.79 12.56
CA VAL A 237 -1.15 -17.16 12.50
C VAL A 237 -0.25 -18.02 11.61
N ASP A 238 -0.22 -19.31 11.90
CA ASP A 238 0.28 -20.31 10.96
C ASP A 238 -0.73 -20.44 9.80
N TYR A 239 -0.32 -20.07 8.60
CA TYR A 239 -1.19 -20.10 7.42
C TYR A 239 -1.56 -21.52 6.96
N ASP A 240 -0.84 -22.55 7.42
CA ASP A 240 -1.16 -23.95 7.13
C ASP A 240 -2.18 -24.55 8.13
N ASP A 241 -2.40 -23.88 9.26
CA ASP A 241 -3.49 -24.22 10.20
C ASP A 241 -4.81 -23.59 9.77
N VAL A 242 -5.61 -24.36 9.02
CA VAL A 242 -6.93 -23.95 8.50
C VAL A 242 -7.85 -23.43 9.60
N GLY A 243 -7.85 -24.11 10.76
CA GLY A 243 -8.72 -23.75 11.89
C GLY A 243 -8.30 -22.45 12.55
N ALA A 244 -6.98 -22.25 12.77
CA ALA A 244 -6.44 -21.01 13.34
C ALA A 244 -6.70 -19.82 12.43
N VAL A 245 -6.48 -19.95 11.10
CA VAL A 245 -6.76 -18.91 10.10
C VAL A 245 -8.26 -18.55 10.11
N ALA A 246 -9.15 -19.54 10.08
CA ALA A 246 -10.60 -19.30 10.09
C ALA A 246 -11.04 -18.57 11.38
N LYS A 247 -10.56 -19.00 12.55
CA LYS A 247 -10.85 -18.37 13.84
C LYS A 247 -10.37 -16.93 13.91
N LEU A 248 -9.18 -16.65 13.37
CA LEU A 248 -8.66 -15.28 13.31
C LEU A 248 -9.54 -14.40 12.42
N VAL A 249 -9.93 -14.85 11.23
CA VAL A 249 -10.84 -14.12 10.34
C VAL A 249 -12.19 -13.89 11.02
N GLU A 250 -12.75 -14.90 11.69
CA GLU A 250 -14.01 -14.80 12.44
C GLU A 250 -13.94 -13.73 13.53
N SER A 251 -12.81 -13.57 14.20
CA SER A 251 -12.63 -12.53 15.23
C SER A 251 -12.81 -11.10 14.70
N PHE A 252 -12.60 -10.88 13.41
CA PHE A 252 -12.88 -9.62 12.71
C PHE A 252 -14.29 -9.60 12.12
N THR A 253 -14.67 -10.63 11.36
CA THR A 253 -15.95 -10.66 10.61
C THR A 253 -17.19 -10.88 11.49
N SER A 254 -17.01 -11.38 12.73
CA SER A 254 -18.08 -11.41 13.73
C SER A 254 -18.50 -10.03 14.22
N LYS A 255 -17.67 -8.98 14.04
CA LYS A 255 -18.04 -7.60 14.30
C LYS A 255 -18.72 -6.99 13.07
N TYR A 256 -19.60 -6.00 13.30
CA TYR A 256 -20.22 -5.31 12.19
C TYR A 256 -19.24 -4.33 11.56
N ALA A 257 -18.99 -4.48 10.27
CA ALA A 257 -18.29 -3.51 9.45
C ALA A 257 -18.79 -3.63 8.00
N ALA A 258 -19.26 -2.53 7.43
CA ALA A 258 -19.82 -2.49 6.09
C ALA A 258 -19.59 -1.13 5.42
N THR A 259 -19.39 -1.15 4.09
CA THR A 259 -19.50 0.06 3.26
C THR A 259 -20.96 0.50 3.17
N ASP A 260 -21.20 1.74 2.75
CA ASP A 260 -22.55 2.28 2.56
C ASP A 260 -23.42 1.43 1.63
N GLU A 261 -22.84 0.80 0.62
CA GLU A 261 -23.53 -0.10 -0.32
C GLU A 261 -24.02 -1.41 0.34
N LYS A 262 -23.33 -1.87 1.39
CA LYS A 262 -23.63 -3.10 2.15
C LYS A 262 -24.20 -2.83 3.54
N HIS A 263 -24.40 -1.57 3.88
CA HIS A 263 -24.93 -1.21 5.18
C HIS A 263 -26.42 -1.61 5.31
N ASP A 264 -26.73 -2.31 6.40
CA ASP A 264 -28.08 -2.60 6.85
C ASP A 264 -28.29 -1.97 8.24
N THR A 265 -29.09 -0.93 8.28
CA THR A 265 -29.33 -0.15 9.53
C THR A 265 -29.96 -1.02 10.63
N ALA A 266 -30.89 -1.91 10.30
CA ALA A 266 -31.54 -2.76 11.29
C ALA A 266 -30.55 -3.81 11.86
N GLU A 267 -29.71 -4.41 11.01
CA GLU A 267 -28.65 -5.32 11.44
C GLU A 267 -27.61 -4.58 12.31
N PHE A 268 -27.21 -3.37 11.89
CA PHE A 268 -26.24 -2.55 12.62
C PHE A 268 -26.74 -2.20 14.02
N GLU A 269 -28.00 -1.76 14.11
CA GLU A 269 -28.62 -1.40 15.40
C GLU A 269 -28.81 -2.60 16.33
N ARG A 270 -29.11 -3.77 15.76
CA ARG A 270 -29.25 -5.01 16.53
C ARG A 270 -27.90 -5.55 17.05
N ARG A 271 -26.83 -5.48 16.22
CA ARG A 271 -25.52 -6.09 16.51
C ARG A 271 -24.60 -5.19 17.32
N VAL A 272 -24.68 -3.88 17.14
CA VAL A 272 -23.75 -2.93 17.74
C VAL A 272 -24.46 -2.06 18.79
N PRO A 273 -24.00 -2.05 20.04
CA PRO A 273 -24.53 -1.15 21.07
C PRO A 273 -24.42 0.32 20.64
N ALA A 274 -25.42 1.15 20.95
CA ALA A 274 -25.48 2.54 20.51
C ALA A 274 -24.19 3.33 20.79
N ALA A 275 -23.55 3.12 21.95
CA ALA A 275 -22.31 3.78 22.34
C ALA A 275 -21.07 3.36 21.51
N LYS A 276 -21.17 2.25 20.76
CA LYS A 276 -20.09 1.71 19.92
C LYS A 276 -20.36 1.87 18.41
N ARG A 277 -21.50 2.41 18.02
CA ARG A 277 -21.82 2.64 16.60
C ARG A 277 -20.96 3.76 16.05
N MET A 278 -20.10 3.42 15.12
CA MET A 278 -19.20 4.36 14.45
C MET A 278 -19.62 4.51 12.99
N THR A 279 -19.54 5.74 12.51
CA THR A 279 -19.72 6.08 11.10
C THR A 279 -18.61 7.03 10.67
N GLY A 280 -18.27 7.02 9.42
CA GLY A 280 -17.20 7.87 8.91
C GLY A 280 -16.97 7.71 7.43
N ARG A 281 -15.78 8.09 7.00
CA ARG A 281 -15.31 7.88 5.64
C ARG A 281 -14.04 7.07 5.66
N GLY A 282 -13.84 6.28 4.59
CA GLY A 282 -12.69 5.40 4.45
C GLY A 282 -12.03 5.49 3.08
N ILE A 283 -10.72 5.28 3.08
CA ILE A 283 -9.89 5.14 1.88
C ILE A 283 -9.71 3.65 1.64
N GLU A 284 -10.20 3.13 0.52
CA GLU A 284 -9.96 1.76 0.09
C GLU A 284 -8.48 1.56 -0.28
N VAL A 285 -7.78 0.72 0.49
CA VAL A 285 -6.37 0.38 0.25
C VAL A 285 -6.16 -1.03 -0.27
N GLY A 286 -7.16 -1.89 -0.11
CA GLY A 286 -7.17 -3.25 -0.64
C GLY A 286 -8.58 -3.82 -0.71
N HIS A 287 -8.76 -4.77 -1.62
CA HIS A 287 -10.04 -5.44 -1.84
C HIS A 287 -9.80 -6.92 -2.16
N ILE A 288 -10.56 -7.79 -1.55
CA ILE A 288 -10.48 -9.23 -1.76
C ILE A 288 -11.84 -9.78 -2.20
N PHE A 289 -11.80 -10.70 -3.17
CA PHE A 289 -12.99 -11.32 -3.76
C PHE A 289 -12.85 -12.83 -3.84
N PHE A 290 -13.94 -13.56 -3.60
CA PHE A 290 -14.06 -14.95 -3.97
C PHE A 290 -15.19 -15.09 -5.00
N PHE A 291 -14.87 -15.48 -6.22
CA PHE A 291 -15.82 -15.52 -7.34
C PHE A 291 -16.04 -16.92 -7.93
N GLY A 292 -15.44 -17.95 -7.33
CA GLY A 292 -15.67 -19.33 -7.73
C GLY A 292 -15.18 -19.64 -9.15
N THR A 293 -16.05 -20.15 -9.99
CA THR A 293 -15.71 -20.62 -11.36
C THR A 293 -15.95 -19.58 -12.45
N LYS A 294 -16.28 -18.34 -12.08
CA LYS A 294 -16.68 -17.28 -13.03
C LYS A 294 -15.72 -17.09 -14.21
N TYR A 295 -14.42 -17.21 -13.98
CA TYR A 295 -13.40 -17.06 -15.02
C TYR A 295 -12.87 -18.40 -15.53
N SER A 296 -12.82 -19.42 -14.68
CA SER A 296 -12.32 -20.74 -15.05
C SER A 296 -13.21 -21.44 -16.07
N GLU A 297 -14.52 -21.39 -15.91
CA GLU A 297 -15.47 -22.02 -16.86
C GLU A 297 -15.35 -21.42 -18.28
N PRO A 298 -15.53 -20.12 -18.52
CA PRO A 298 -15.49 -19.56 -19.87
C PRO A 298 -14.11 -19.67 -20.52
N LEU A 299 -13.02 -19.71 -19.73
CA LEU A 299 -11.66 -19.87 -20.22
C LEU A 299 -11.23 -21.34 -20.32
N GLY A 300 -12.07 -22.30 -19.91
CA GLY A 300 -11.76 -23.73 -19.94
C GLY A 300 -10.61 -24.10 -18.98
N CYS A 301 -10.56 -23.45 -17.82
CA CYS A 301 -9.55 -23.72 -16.78
C CYS A 301 -10.05 -24.84 -15.86
N GLU A 302 -9.74 -26.08 -16.23
CA GLU A 302 -10.14 -27.30 -15.54
C GLU A 302 -8.92 -28.15 -15.19
N VAL A 303 -9.03 -28.88 -14.08
CA VAL A 303 -8.03 -29.87 -13.67
C VAL A 303 -8.66 -31.24 -13.53
N GLN A 304 -7.87 -32.31 -13.65
CA GLN A 304 -8.31 -33.65 -13.33
C GLN A 304 -8.46 -33.78 -11.80
N GLY A 305 -9.64 -34.08 -11.34
CA GLY A 305 -9.95 -34.36 -9.93
C GLY A 305 -9.49 -35.72 -9.45
N ALA A 306 -9.66 -35.99 -8.15
CA ALA A 306 -9.26 -37.26 -7.53
C ALA A 306 -10.04 -38.48 -8.09
N ASP A 307 -11.26 -38.25 -8.57
CA ASP A 307 -12.12 -39.28 -9.18
C ASP A 307 -11.88 -39.45 -10.69
N GLY A 308 -10.87 -38.77 -11.24
CA GLY A 308 -10.52 -38.78 -12.66
C GLY A 308 -11.39 -37.90 -13.56
N LYS A 309 -12.40 -37.21 -13.01
CA LYS A 309 -13.22 -36.29 -13.78
C LYS A 309 -12.60 -34.90 -13.83
N LYS A 310 -12.95 -34.13 -14.83
CA LYS A 310 -12.57 -32.73 -14.92
C LYS A 310 -13.38 -31.89 -13.95
N VAL A 311 -12.69 -30.97 -13.25
CA VAL A 311 -13.28 -30.03 -12.30
C VAL A 311 -12.83 -28.62 -12.67
N ALA A 312 -13.80 -27.72 -12.84
CA ALA A 312 -13.51 -26.29 -13.00
C ALA A 312 -12.90 -25.73 -11.72
N VAL A 313 -11.81 -24.98 -11.86
CA VAL A 313 -11.04 -24.47 -10.73
C VAL A 313 -11.78 -23.33 -10.04
N GLN A 314 -11.83 -23.36 -8.71
CA GLN A 314 -12.35 -22.26 -7.91
C GLN A 314 -11.28 -21.17 -7.79
N SER A 315 -11.68 -19.91 -7.83
CA SER A 315 -10.73 -18.79 -7.85
C SER A 315 -11.21 -17.59 -7.05
N GLY A 316 -10.25 -16.83 -6.53
CA GLY A 316 -10.41 -15.52 -5.93
C GLY A 316 -9.42 -14.52 -6.51
N SER A 317 -9.69 -13.22 -6.33
CA SER A 317 -8.83 -12.10 -6.75
C SER A 317 -8.62 -11.16 -5.57
N TYR A 318 -7.39 -10.69 -5.40
CA TYR A 318 -6.97 -9.97 -4.19
C TYR A 318 -6.09 -8.78 -4.56
N GLY A 319 -6.65 -7.56 -4.57
CA GLY A 319 -5.98 -6.33 -5.00
C GLY A 319 -5.49 -5.46 -3.85
N ILE A 320 -4.29 -4.89 -3.96
CA ILE A 320 -3.78 -3.81 -3.09
C ILE A 320 -3.31 -2.66 -3.99
N GLY A 321 -3.82 -1.46 -3.73
CA GLY A 321 -3.37 -0.23 -4.38
C GLY A 321 -2.04 0.25 -3.82
N VAL A 322 -0.91 -0.28 -4.30
CA VAL A 322 0.43 0.01 -3.76
C VAL A 322 0.76 1.50 -3.84
N SER A 323 0.49 2.13 -4.97
CA SER A 323 0.70 3.59 -5.11
C SER A 323 -0.30 4.41 -4.29
N ARG A 324 -1.55 3.94 -4.15
CA ARG A 324 -2.58 4.57 -3.30
C ARG A 324 -2.19 4.56 -1.82
N LEU A 325 -1.52 3.49 -1.36
CA LEU A 325 -1.06 3.37 0.03
C LEU A 325 -0.13 4.51 0.44
N VAL A 326 0.68 5.07 -0.47
CA VAL A 326 1.52 6.23 -0.15
C VAL A 326 0.65 7.42 0.29
N GLY A 327 -0.40 7.71 -0.46
CA GLY A 327 -1.37 8.75 -0.10
C GLY A 327 -2.17 8.39 1.17
N GLY A 328 -2.64 7.15 1.28
CA GLY A 328 -3.39 6.68 2.45
C GLY A 328 -2.62 6.77 3.76
N ILE A 329 -1.32 6.48 3.75
CA ILE A 329 -0.44 6.64 4.91
C ILE A 329 -0.33 8.12 5.30
N ILE A 330 -0.18 9.02 4.32
CA ILE A 330 -0.09 10.47 4.58
C ILE A 330 -1.41 11.00 5.14
N GLU A 331 -2.56 10.60 4.56
CA GLU A 331 -3.88 11.02 5.09
C GLU A 331 -4.08 10.58 6.54
N ALA A 332 -3.60 9.40 6.91
CA ALA A 332 -3.69 8.87 8.28
C ALA A 332 -2.61 9.42 9.24
N SER A 333 -1.54 10.03 8.74
CA SER A 333 -0.38 10.38 9.57
C SER A 333 0.37 11.61 9.03
N HIS A 334 -0.14 12.80 9.39
CA HIS A 334 0.42 14.11 9.08
C HIS A 334 0.07 15.12 10.17
N ASP A 335 0.68 16.30 10.09
CA ASP A 335 0.30 17.50 10.84
C ASP A 335 0.49 18.76 9.96
N ASP A 336 0.29 19.94 10.54
CA ASP A 336 0.42 21.24 9.82
C ASP A 336 1.85 21.46 9.27
N ALA A 337 2.87 20.84 9.86
CA ALA A 337 4.24 20.96 9.41
C ALA A 337 4.58 20.03 8.24
N GLY A 338 3.85 18.94 8.06
CA GLY A 338 4.09 17.99 6.98
C GLY A 338 3.76 16.54 7.30
N ILE A 339 4.43 15.64 6.60
CA ILE A 339 4.21 14.18 6.71
C ILE A 339 4.79 13.66 8.04
N ILE A 340 4.19 12.58 8.56
CA ILE A 340 4.71 11.80 9.69
C ILE A 340 4.81 10.34 9.25
N TRP A 341 5.95 9.94 8.70
CA TRP A 341 6.12 8.56 8.23
C TRP A 341 6.23 7.55 9.37
N PRO A 342 5.52 6.41 9.29
CA PRO A 342 5.92 5.20 10.00
C PRO A 342 7.36 4.80 9.58
N GLU A 343 8.17 4.33 10.53
CA GLU A 343 9.58 3.99 10.28
C GLU A 343 9.75 2.94 9.16
N SER A 344 8.82 1.99 9.07
CA SER A 344 8.85 0.91 8.08
C SER A 344 8.80 1.37 6.63
N VAL A 345 8.22 2.53 6.35
CA VAL A 345 8.00 3.06 4.98
C VAL A 345 8.68 4.41 4.73
N ALA A 346 9.27 5.02 5.75
CA ALA A 346 9.95 6.31 5.62
C ALA A 346 11.04 6.27 4.52
N PRO A 347 11.16 7.30 3.68
CA PRO A 347 12.15 7.31 2.60
C PRO A 347 13.60 7.27 3.11
N PHE A 348 13.83 7.79 4.31
CA PHE A 348 15.05 7.68 5.10
C PHE A 348 14.66 7.56 6.57
N HIS A 349 15.47 6.86 7.38
CA HIS A 349 15.22 6.74 8.82
C HIS A 349 15.59 8.02 9.56
N VAL A 350 16.70 8.66 9.14
CA VAL A 350 17.29 9.81 9.82
C VAL A 350 17.51 10.96 8.86
N GLY A 351 17.06 12.15 9.23
CA GLY A 351 17.49 13.42 8.67
C GLY A 351 18.64 14.01 9.50
N LEU A 352 19.83 14.12 8.93
CA LEU A 352 20.96 14.75 9.58
C LEU A 352 21.07 16.20 9.12
N ILE A 353 20.93 17.15 10.05
CA ILE A 353 20.85 18.58 9.77
C ILE A 353 22.13 19.26 10.24
N ASN A 354 22.90 19.80 9.31
CA ASN A 354 24.03 20.69 9.61
C ASN A 354 23.54 22.15 9.68
N LEU A 355 23.54 22.74 10.87
CA LEU A 355 23.09 24.12 11.07
C LEU A 355 24.12 25.18 10.62
N LYS A 356 25.37 24.80 10.40
CA LYS A 356 26.45 25.72 10.04
C LYS A 356 27.36 25.08 8.98
N VAL A 357 26.84 24.95 7.78
CA VAL A 357 27.62 24.47 6.61
C VAL A 357 28.74 25.44 6.32
N GLY A 358 29.94 24.91 6.03
CA GLY A 358 31.18 25.68 5.86
C GLY A 358 31.97 25.91 7.16
N ASP A 359 31.40 25.61 8.35
CA ASP A 359 32.15 25.52 9.59
C ASP A 359 32.85 24.16 9.68
N THR A 360 34.18 24.18 9.73
CA THR A 360 34.98 22.94 9.65
C THR A 360 34.60 21.91 10.73
N ALA A 361 34.36 22.37 11.98
CA ALA A 361 33.98 21.47 13.07
C ALA A 361 32.62 20.85 12.86
N SER A 362 31.62 21.63 12.43
CA SER A 362 30.28 21.18 12.12
C SER A 362 30.26 20.20 10.94
N ASP A 363 30.97 20.50 9.86
CA ASP A 363 31.10 19.67 8.69
C ASP A 363 31.73 18.30 8.98
N GLN A 364 32.85 18.32 9.78
CA GLN A 364 33.54 17.10 10.18
C GLN A 364 32.69 16.22 11.10
N ALA A 365 31.98 16.81 12.08
CA ALA A 365 31.10 16.09 12.97
C ALA A 365 29.92 15.44 12.21
N CYS A 366 29.25 16.20 11.35
CA CYS A 366 28.21 15.71 10.51
C CYS A 366 28.67 14.56 9.57
N LEU A 367 29.84 14.74 8.92
CA LEU A 367 30.39 13.73 8.04
C LEU A 367 30.76 12.43 8.79
N LYS A 368 31.29 12.53 10.01
CA LYS A 368 31.58 11.38 10.86
C LYS A 368 30.31 10.61 11.22
N ILE A 369 29.27 11.31 11.72
CA ILE A 369 28.00 10.72 12.08
C ILE A 369 27.31 10.09 10.82
N TYR A 370 27.29 10.81 9.72
CA TYR A 370 26.74 10.33 8.44
C TYR A 370 27.36 8.99 8.01
N LYS A 371 28.69 8.90 7.99
CA LYS A 371 29.41 7.68 7.64
C LYS A 371 29.15 6.54 8.63
N ALA A 372 29.11 6.84 9.93
CA ALA A 372 28.89 5.86 10.97
C ALA A 372 27.47 5.27 10.92
N LEU A 373 26.45 6.10 10.68
CA LEU A 373 25.07 5.64 10.48
C LEU A 373 24.95 4.76 9.21
N GLN A 374 25.56 5.18 8.11
CA GLN A 374 25.58 4.39 6.87
C GLN A 374 26.27 3.04 7.05
N ALA A 375 27.38 2.99 7.79
CA ALA A 375 28.10 1.74 8.07
C ALA A 375 27.24 0.72 8.87
N LYS A 376 26.24 1.21 9.60
CA LYS A 376 25.24 0.37 10.30
C LYS A 376 23.99 0.09 9.46
N GLY A 377 23.97 0.42 8.18
CA GLY A 377 22.83 0.21 7.28
C GLY A 377 21.67 1.18 7.47
N ILE A 378 21.87 2.23 8.27
CA ILE A 378 20.82 3.23 8.51
C ILE A 378 20.75 4.20 7.34
N GLU A 379 19.54 4.37 6.79
CA GLU A 379 19.31 5.29 5.69
C GLU A 379 19.23 6.73 6.19
N VAL A 380 20.19 7.54 5.76
CA VAL A 380 20.32 8.94 6.19
C VAL A 380 20.17 9.90 5.03
N LEU A 381 19.35 10.94 5.21
CA LEU A 381 19.34 12.14 4.37
C LEU A 381 20.14 13.25 5.10
N TYR A 382 21.32 13.57 4.60
CA TYR A 382 22.18 14.60 5.17
C TYR A 382 21.94 15.95 4.49
N ASP A 383 21.44 16.92 5.24
CA ASP A 383 21.28 18.31 4.78
C ASP A 383 22.63 19.05 4.92
N ASP A 384 23.36 19.03 3.84
CA ASP A 384 24.65 19.69 3.63
C ASP A 384 24.55 20.95 2.75
N LYS A 385 23.33 21.48 2.54
CA LYS A 385 23.11 22.74 1.82
C LYS A 385 23.26 23.95 2.75
N GLU A 386 23.77 25.03 2.22
CA GLU A 386 23.72 26.32 2.90
C GLU A 386 22.26 26.76 3.10
N GLY A 387 21.97 27.40 4.22
CA GLY A 387 20.63 27.89 4.53
C GLY A 387 20.41 28.19 6.00
N GLY A 388 19.36 28.92 6.28
CA GLY A 388 18.96 29.24 7.66
C GLY A 388 18.33 28.03 8.37
N ALA A 389 18.53 27.89 9.67
CA ALA A 389 18.03 26.80 10.50
C ALA A 389 16.51 26.56 10.34
N GLY A 390 15.71 27.64 10.33
CA GLY A 390 14.25 27.55 10.18
C GLY A 390 13.83 26.88 8.86
N GLY A 391 14.50 27.21 7.76
CA GLY A 391 14.23 26.58 6.46
C GLY A 391 14.59 25.10 6.41
N LYS A 392 15.71 24.72 7.06
CA LYS A 392 16.15 23.32 7.19
C LYS A 392 15.17 22.48 8.01
N PHE A 393 14.71 23.01 9.14
CA PHE A 393 13.69 22.34 9.97
C PHE A 393 12.37 22.18 9.23
N ALA A 394 11.90 23.26 8.59
CA ALA A 394 10.66 23.21 7.82
C ALA A 394 10.71 22.16 6.69
N ALA A 395 11.85 22.07 5.98
CA ALA A 395 12.03 21.07 4.94
C ALA A 395 12.03 19.64 5.49
N MET A 396 12.72 19.38 6.62
CA MET A 396 12.76 18.06 7.23
C MET A 396 11.42 17.65 7.84
N ASP A 397 10.68 18.59 8.43
CA ASP A 397 9.33 18.33 8.94
C ASP A 397 8.34 18.07 7.80
N LEU A 398 8.43 18.82 6.68
CA LEU A 398 7.62 18.59 5.49
C LEU A 398 7.83 17.19 4.91
N ILE A 399 9.10 16.75 4.77
CA ILE A 399 9.46 15.41 4.28
C ILE A 399 9.00 14.33 5.25
N GLY A 400 9.01 14.63 6.56
CA GLY A 400 8.44 13.78 7.60
C GLY A 400 9.33 12.61 8.04
N LEU A 401 10.66 12.76 8.00
CA LEU A 401 11.57 11.69 8.42
C LEU A 401 11.40 11.39 9.92
N PRO A 402 11.34 10.11 10.33
CA PRO A 402 11.03 9.70 11.71
C PRO A 402 11.93 10.33 12.76
N TRP A 403 13.21 10.46 12.44
CA TRP A 403 14.22 11.02 13.33
C TRP A 403 15.02 12.13 12.66
N GLN A 404 15.31 13.17 13.42
CA GLN A 404 16.17 14.28 13.00
C GLN A 404 17.34 14.41 13.98
N VAL A 405 18.56 14.36 13.45
CA VAL A 405 19.81 14.60 14.20
C VAL A 405 20.32 15.98 13.80
N ILE A 406 20.43 16.86 14.76
CA ILE A 406 20.71 18.28 14.55
C ILE A 406 22.08 18.60 15.14
N ILE A 407 22.98 19.08 14.29
CA ILE A 407 24.35 19.46 14.66
C ILE A 407 24.53 20.96 14.44
N GLY A 408 24.94 21.64 15.50
CA GLY A 408 25.25 23.07 15.45
C GLY A 408 26.44 23.43 16.36
N PRO A 409 27.05 24.59 16.16
CA PRO A 409 28.30 25.00 16.88
C PRO A 409 28.17 24.94 18.40
N ARG A 410 27.01 25.29 18.97
CA ARG A 410 26.77 25.26 20.42
C ARG A 410 26.80 23.83 20.96
N GLY A 411 26.07 22.91 20.34
CA GLY A 411 26.05 21.50 20.75
C GLY A 411 27.45 20.86 20.61
N LEU A 412 28.22 21.24 19.60
CA LEU A 412 29.56 20.72 19.39
C LEU A 412 30.52 21.13 20.53
N ILE A 413 30.42 22.34 21.06
CA ILE A 413 31.20 22.79 22.22
C ILE A 413 30.89 21.92 23.45
N GLU A 414 29.64 21.51 23.61
CA GLU A 414 29.17 20.65 24.70
C GLU A 414 29.34 19.15 24.41
N GLY A 415 29.80 18.79 23.23
CA GLY A 415 29.95 17.38 22.79
C GLY A 415 28.64 16.64 22.55
N ILE A 416 27.56 17.36 22.20
CA ILE A 416 26.20 16.82 22.03
C ILE A 416 25.62 17.13 20.66
N ALA A 417 24.67 16.25 20.22
CA ALA A 417 23.73 16.49 19.15
C ALA A 417 22.32 16.54 19.73
N GLU A 418 21.45 17.35 19.17
CA GLU A 418 19.99 17.26 19.45
C GLU A 418 19.34 16.20 18.54
N VAL A 419 18.59 15.30 19.14
CA VAL A 419 17.81 14.30 18.42
C VAL A 419 16.32 14.59 18.63
N LYS A 420 15.56 14.75 17.52
CA LYS A 420 14.12 15.01 17.53
C LYS A 420 13.36 13.81 16.93
N ASN A 421 12.33 13.35 17.63
CA ASN A 421 11.37 12.42 17.08
C ASN A 421 10.27 13.21 16.35
N ARG A 422 10.04 12.93 15.05
CA ARG A 422 9.09 13.67 14.23
C ARG A 422 7.65 13.48 14.69
N LYS A 423 7.28 12.26 15.11
CA LYS A 423 5.91 11.90 15.49
C LYS A 423 5.49 12.53 16.81
N THR A 424 6.36 12.50 17.81
CA THR A 424 6.02 12.98 19.15
C THR A 424 6.45 14.43 19.40
N GLY A 425 7.33 14.97 18.55
CA GLY A 425 7.99 16.24 18.77
C GLY A 425 9.03 16.23 19.89
N ALA A 426 9.21 15.10 20.58
CA ALA A 426 10.19 14.96 21.67
C ALA A 426 11.61 15.23 21.19
N ARG A 427 12.39 15.93 22.02
CA ARG A 427 13.78 16.29 21.76
C ARG A 427 14.64 15.81 22.91
N GLU A 428 15.82 15.29 22.60
CA GLU A 428 16.82 14.86 23.57
C GLU A 428 18.23 15.28 23.14
N ASN A 429 19.09 15.54 24.08
CA ASN A 429 20.51 15.77 23.83
C ASN A 429 21.28 14.46 23.98
N VAL A 430 21.96 14.04 22.93
CA VAL A 430 22.71 12.78 22.87
C VAL A 430 24.20 13.12 22.68
N LYS A 431 25.09 12.45 23.38
CA LYS A 431 26.54 12.62 23.16
C LYS A 431 26.90 12.23 21.72
N LEU A 432 27.78 12.99 21.09
CA LEU A 432 28.15 12.80 19.68
C LEU A 432 28.65 11.38 19.37
N ASP A 433 29.36 10.75 20.29
CA ASP A 433 29.83 9.36 20.15
C ASP A 433 28.73 8.31 20.34
N GLN A 434 27.60 8.64 20.94
CA GLN A 434 26.46 7.77 21.20
C GLN A 434 25.33 7.90 20.15
N VAL A 435 25.38 8.93 19.29
CA VAL A 435 24.32 9.18 18.29
C VAL A 435 24.07 7.94 17.41
N THR A 436 25.13 7.27 16.99
CA THR A 436 25.03 6.11 16.10
C THR A 436 24.41 4.89 16.81
N GLU A 437 24.68 4.72 18.09
CA GLU A 437 24.15 3.62 18.89
C GLU A 437 22.65 3.78 19.15
N ARG A 438 22.19 5.01 19.24
CA ARG A 438 20.77 5.37 19.41
C ARG A 438 19.86 4.78 18.33
N PHE A 439 20.40 4.51 17.14
CA PHE A 439 19.67 4.00 15.97
C PHE A 439 20.09 2.58 15.55
N ALA A 440 20.90 1.91 16.35
CA ALA A 440 21.51 0.62 16.01
C ALA A 440 20.72 -0.60 16.54
N SER A 441 19.44 -0.44 16.85
CA SER A 441 18.57 -1.53 17.36
C SER A 441 17.81 -2.24 16.26
#